data_5c47e0fe6e1643a4fa95c14a5ac94e3b
#
_entry.id   5c47e0fe6e1643a4fa95c14a5ac94e3b
#
_cell.length_a   1.000
_cell.length_b   1.000
_cell.length_c   1.000
_cell.angle_alpha   90.00
_cell.angle_beta   90.00
_cell.angle_gamma   90.00
#
_symmetry.space_group_name_H-M   'P 1'
#
loop_
_entity.id
_entity.type
_entity.pdbx_description
1 polymer ?
#
loop_
_entity_poly.entity_id
_entity_poly.type
_entity_poly.pdbx_seq_one_letter_code
_entity_poly.pdbx_strand_id
1 'polypeptide(L)'
;MTRSLQVMADRLMDLGVTRIVMEATSDYWKPPFYLLEAHGFDVWLVNARDVKNLPGRPKTDRLDAVWLCKVAERQMLRPSFVPPVPIRRLRDLTRYRIGLVSDQTREKNRVEKLLEDALLTELSEGICG
;
A
#
# COMPACT_ATOMS: atom_id res chain seq x y z
N MET A 1 -7.61 -12.65 9.55
CA MET A 1 -7.60 -11.21 9.22
C MET A 1 -8.91 -10.76 8.56
N THR A 2 -9.32 -11.33 7.44
CA THR A 2 -10.55 -10.92 6.71
C THR A 2 -11.82 -11.04 7.55
N ARG A 3 -12.00 -12.11 8.32
CA ARG A 3 -13.18 -12.33 9.19
C ARG A 3 -13.32 -11.26 10.27
N SER A 4 -12.22 -10.86 10.89
CA SER A 4 -12.25 -9.81 11.92
C SER A 4 -12.61 -8.45 11.34
N LEU A 5 -12.18 -8.15 10.12
CA LEU A 5 -12.53 -6.91 9.42
C LEU A 5 -14.01 -6.91 9.01
N GLN A 6 -14.57 -8.06 8.60
CA GLN A 6 -16.00 -8.19 8.29
C GLN A 6 -16.85 -7.94 9.52
N VAL A 7 -16.55 -8.60 10.65
CA VAL A 7 -17.26 -8.40 11.92
C VAL A 7 -17.20 -6.93 12.37
N MET A 8 -16.05 -6.29 12.16
CA MET A 8 -15.91 -4.84 12.45
C MET A 8 -16.82 -4.01 11.53
N ALA A 9 -16.86 -4.29 10.24
CA ALA A 9 -17.69 -3.57 9.28
C ALA A 9 -19.19 -3.72 9.62
N ASP A 10 -19.64 -4.94 9.91
CA ASP A 10 -21.03 -5.22 10.31
C ASP A 10 -21.41 -4.42 11.56
N ARG A 11 -20.54 -4.42 12.58
CA ARG A 11 -20.78 -3.66 13.82
C ARG A 11 -20.81 -2.15 13.58
N LEU A 12 -19.99 -1.62 12.69
CA LEU A 12 -20.02 -0.20 12.34
C LEU A 12 -21.31 0.17 11.59
N MET A 13 -21.84 -0.72 10.76
CA MET A 13 -23.16 -0.54 10.11
C MET A 13 -24.28 -0.54 11.14
N ASP A 14 -24.28 -1.47 12.10
CA ASP A 14 -25.26 -1.54 13.19
C ASP A 14 -25.27 -0.26 14.05
N LEU A 15 -24.11 0.37 14.21
CA LEU A 15 -23.97 1.63 14.93
C LEU A 15 -24.34 2.87 14.09
N GLY A 16 -24.75 2.69 12.83
CA GLY A 16 -25.12 3.78 11.94
C GLY A 16 -23.95 4.67 11.49
N VAL A 17 -22.73 4.14 11.52
CA VAL A 17 -21.55 4.86 11.03
C VAL A 17 -21.64 5.01 9.51
N THR A 18 -21.50 6.21 9.00
CA THR A 18 -21.53 6.51 7.56
C THR A 18 -20.15 6.80 7.00
N ARG A 19 -19.28 7.46 7.77
CA ARG A 19 -17.93 7.85 7.36
C ARG A 19 -16.88 7.25 8.25
N ILE A 20 -15.81 6.78 7.64
CA ILE A 20 -14.65 6.20 8.33
C ILE A 20 -13.40 6.93 7.85
N VAL A 21 -12.57 7.37 8.79
CA VAL A 21 -11.29 8.02 8.49
C VAL A 21 -10.16 7.11 8.92
N MET A 22 -9.21 6.87 8.03
CA MET A 22 -8.03 6.07 8.32
C MET A 22 -6.75 6.73 7.83
N GLU A 23 -5.68 6.56 8.60
CA GLU A 23 -4.35 7.06 8.25
C GLU A 23 -3.64 6.09 7.31
N ALA A 24 -3.03 6.62 6.25
CA ALA A 24 -2.22 5.84 5.31
C ALA A 24 -0.87 5.48 5.95
N THR A 25 -0.74 4.25 6.41
CA THR A 25 0.51 3.71 6.93
C THR A 25 0.98 2.58 6.05
N SER A 26 2.08 2.80 5.27
CA SER A 26 2.59 1.83 4.30
C SER A 26 1.46 1.30 3.38
N ASP A 27 1.46 0.00 3.06
CA ASP A 27 0.42 -0.67 2.26
C ASP A 27 -0.69 -1.33 3.10
N TYR A 28 -0.61 -1.24 4.44
CA TYR A 28 -1.55 -1.91 5.35
C TYR A 28 -2.98 -1.35 5.31
N TRP A 29 -3.14 -0.12 4.80
CA TRP A 29 -4.44 0.51 4.66
C TRP A 29 -5.34 -0.12 3.58
N LYS A 30 -4.75 -0.78 2.56
CA LYS A 30 -5.48 -1.28 1.39
C LYS A 30 -6.58 -2.30 1.73
N PRO A 31 -6.30 -3.41 2.47
CA PRO A 31 -7.32 -4.40 2.77
C PRO A 31 -8.51 -3.83 3.56
N PRO A 32 -8.33 -3.09 4.66
CA PRO A 32 -9.45 -2.51 5.38
C PRO A 32 -10.19 -1.45 4.55
N PHE A 33 -9.49 -0.60 3.80
CA PHE A 33 -10.10 0.41 2.95
C PHE A 33 -11.03 -0.23 1.91
N TYR A 34 -10.54 -1.22 1.17
CA TYR A 34 -11.32 -1.84 0.10
C TYR A 34 -12.52 -2.62 0.63
N LEU A 35 -12.39 -3.24 1.79
CA LEU A 35 -13.48 -3.94 2.44
C LEU A 35 -14.57 -2.97 2.89
N LEU A 36 -14.20 -1.89 3.57
CA LEU A 36 -15.14 -0.89 4.05
C LEU A 36 -15.82 -0.14 2.90
N GLU A 37 -15.07 0.20 1.84
CA GLU A 37 -15.64 0.78 0.61
C GLU A 37 -16.67 -0.16 -0.03
N ALA A 38 -16.40 -1.47 -0.08
CA ALA A 38 -17.32 -2.48 -0.61
C ALA A 38 -18.59 -2.64 0.23
N HIS A 39 -18.54 -2.31 1.53
CA HIS A 39 -19.71 -2.27 2.41
C HIS A 39 -20.50 -0.95 2.31
N GLY A 40 -20.06 -0.02 1.48
CA GLY A 40 -20.77 1.24 1.22
C GLY A 40 -20.42 2.38 2.17
N PHE A 41 -19.38 2.27 2.96
CA PHE A 41 -18.90 3.38 3.80
C PHE A 41 -18.23 4.47 2.96
N ASP A 42 -18.38 5.71 3.37
CA ASP A 42 -17.57 6.84 2.88
C ASP A 42 -16.20 6.80 3.60
N VAL A 43 -15.22 6.18 2.94
CA VAL A 43 -13.90 5.94 3.55
C VAL A 43 -12.91 7.02 3.11
N TRP A 44 -12.40 7.76 4.09
CA TRP A 44 -11.37 8.76 3.89
C TRP A 44 -10.00 8.23 4.28
N LEU A 45 -9.12 8.14 3.31
CA LEU A 45 -7.71 7.84 3.54
C LEU A 45 -6.97 9.16 3.69
N VAL A 46 -6.31 9.39 4.81
CA VAL A 46 -5.55 10.62 5.07
C VAL A 46 -4.06 10.36 5.11
N ASN A 47 -3.27 11.32 4.64
CA ASN A 47 -1.82 11.17 4.63
C ASN A 47 -1.25 11.34 6.04
N ALA A 48 -0.40 10.40 6.47
CA ALA A 48 0.26 10.42 7.77
C ALA A 48 1.09 11.72 8.01
N ARG A 49 1.63 12.33 6.97
CA ARG A 49 2.37 13.60 7.07
C ARG A 49 1.44 14.75 7.45
N ASP A 50 0.27 14.81 6.81
CA ASP A 50 -0.71 15.88 7.07
C ASP A 50 -1.25 15.76 8.49
N VAL A 51 -1.51 14.53 8.94
CA VAL A 51 -1.97 14.24 10.30
C VAL A 51 -0.90 14.62 11.34
N LYS A 52 0.38 14.35 11.09
CA LYS A 52 1.49 14.70 12.00
C LYS A 52 1.69 16.19 12.18
N ASN A 53 1.34 16.98 11.19
CA ASN A 53 1.50 18.43 11.22
C ASN A 53 0.37 19.13 12.00
N LEU A 54 -0.66 18.41 12.41
CA LEU A 54 -1.76 18.96 13.19
C LEU A 54 -1.43 18.99 14.70
N PRO A 55 -1.75 20.06 15.41
CA PRO A 55 -1.46 20.19 16.83
C PRO A 55 -2.34 19.29 17.69
N GLY A 56 -1.82 18.89 18.86
CA GLY A 56 -2.61 18.23 19.90
C GLY A 56 -2.82 16.74 19.72
N ARG A 57 -2.00 16.06 18.90
CA ARG A 57 -2.07 14.60 18.70
C ARG A 57 -1.71 13.86 20.01
N PRO A 58 -2.59 12.99 20.53
CA PRO A 58 -2.34 12.21 21.72
C PRO A 58 -1.32 11.08 21.45
N LYS A 59 -0.81 10.48 22.56
CA LYS A 59 0.20 9.41 22.49
C LYS A 59 -0.37 7.98 22.50
N THR A 60 -1.68 7.82 22.71
CA THR A 60 -2.30 6.49 22.80
C THR A 60 -3.24 6.26 21.64
N ASP A 61 -3.28 5.05 21.10
CA ASP A 61 -4.08 4.68 19.90
C ASP A 61 -5.57 5.02 20.06
N ARG A 62 -6.12 4.78 21.26
CA ARG A 62 -7.54 5.08 21.53
C ARG A 62 -7.84 6.59 21.48
N LEU A 63 -7.00 7.40 22.11
CA LEU A 63 -7.15 8.85 22.10
C LEU A 63 -6.82 9.43 20.72
N ASP A 64 -5.88 8.82 20.01
CA ASP A 64 -5.54 9.20 18.63
C ASP A 64 -6.72 9.00 17.69
N ALA A 65 -7.44 7.87 17.80
CA ALA A 65 -8.65 7.62 17.02
C ALA A 65 -9.75 8.65 17.29
N VAL A 66 -10.01 8.98 18.56
CA VAL A 66 -10.98 10.01 18.94
C VAL A 66 -10.55 11.40 18.43
N TRP A 67 -9.29 11.72 18.55
CA TRP A 67 -8.72 12.96 18.05
C TRP A 67 -8.84 13.07 16.54
N LEU A 68 -8.52 12.00 15.80
CA LEU A 68 -8.64 11.93 14.34
C LEU A 68 -10.09 12.17 13.88
N CYS A 69 -11.08 11.60 14.58
CA CYS A 69 -12.49 11.88 14.32
C CYS A 69 -12.82 13.36 14.48
N LYS A 70 -12.41 13.99 15.58
CA LYS A 70 -12.65 15.42 15.84
C LYS A 70 -12.00 16.33 14.79
N VAL A 71 -10.80 16.00 14.35
CA VAL A 71 -10.07 16.76 13.33
C VAL A 71 -10.77 16.61 11.96
N ALA A 72 -11.28 15.42 11.67
CA ALA A 72 -12.07 15.17 10.45
C ALA A 72 -13.40 15.93 10.46
N GLU A 73 -14.12 15.93 11.58
CA GLU A 73 -15.37 16.70 11.75
C GLU A 73 -15.15 18.21 11.54
N ARG A 74 -14.00 18.73 11.97
CA ARG A 74 -13.62 20.14 11.79
C ARG A 74 -13.10 20.46 10.38
N GLN A 75 -13.13 19.50 9.46
CA GLN A 75 -12.66 19.64 8.09
C GLN A 75 -11.18 20.05 7.98
N MET A 76 -10.38 19.71 8.98
CA MET A 76 -8.94 19.97 9.01
C MET A 76 -8.11 18.93 8.25
N LEU A 77 -8.75 17.84 7.79
CA LEU A 77 -8.13 16.77 7.02
C LEU A 77 -8.61 16.81 5.57
N ARG A 78 -7.68 16.53 4.66
CA ARG A 78 -8.00 16.31 3.25
C ARG A 78 -7.88 14.83 2.92
N PRO A 79 -8.93 14.19 2.39
CA PRO A 79 -8.82 12.82 1.94
C PRO A 79 -7.88 12.71 0.74
N SER A 80 -7.02 11.71 0.76
CA SER A 80 -6.20 11.32 -0.38
C SER A 80 -7.08 10.72 -1.47
N PHE A 81 -6.76 11.02 -2.72
CA PHE A 81 -7.46 10.41 -3.83
C PHE A 81 -7.10 8.92 -3.94
N VAL A 82 -8.09 8.06 -3.73
CA VAL A 82 -7.99 6.62 -4.00
C VAL A 82 -8.73 6.33 -5.31
N PRO A 83 -8.05 5.85 -6.35
CA PRO A 83 -8.67 5.61 -7.63
C PRO A 83 -9.81 4.59 -7.56
N PRO A 84 -10.82 4.65 -8.43
CA PRO A 84 -11.87 3.65 -8.50
C PRO A 84 -11.31 2.28 -8.92
N VAL A 85 -12.07 1.21 -8.62
CA VAL A 85 -11.64 -0.19 -8.80
C VAL A 85 -11.03 -0.49 -10.19
N PRO A 86 -11.61 -0.05 -11.32
CA PRO A 86 -11.03 -0.34 -12.64
C PRO A 86 -9.61 0.25 -12.81
N ILE A 87 -9.41 1.46 -12.32
CA ILE A 87 -8.10 2.14 -12.38
C ILE A 87 -7.09 1.47 -11.45
N ARG A 88 -7.51 1.01 -10.27
CA ARG A 88 -6.65 0.23 -9.37
C ARG A 88 -6.17 -1.04 -10.03
N ARG A 89 -7.07 -1.81 -10.66
CA ARG A 89 -6.72 -3.03 -11.39
C ARG A 89 -5.74 -2.76 -12.54
N LEU A 90 -5.96 -1.69 -13.29
CA LEU A 90 -5.04 -1.31 -14.37
C LEU A 90 -3.65 -0.96 -13.81
N ARG A 91 -3.59 -0.23 -12.70
CA ARG A 91 -2.33 0.08 -12.02
C ARG A 91 -1.59 -1.18 -11.54
N ASP A 92 -2.32 -2.13 -10.96
CA ASP A 92 -1.73 -3.38 -10.48
C ASP A 92 -1.18 -4.21 -11.64
N LEU A 93 -1.92 -4.34 -12.74
CA LEU A 93 -1.45 -5.01 -13.96
C LEU A 93 -0.23 -4.34 -14.58
N THR A 94 -0.22 -3.00 -14.64
CA THR A 94 0.93 -2.26 -15.15
C THR A 94 2.18 -2.44 -14.30
N ARG A 95 2.04 -2.38 -12.98
CA ARG A 95 3.13 -2.63 -12.04
C ARG A 95 3.64 -4.06 -12.14
N TYR A 96 2.74 -5.02 -12.24
CA TYR A 96 3.10 -6.43 -12.42
C TYR A 96 3.88 -6.64 -13.72
N ARG A 97 3.42 -6.06 -14.85
CA ARG A 97 4.15 -6.09 -16.12
C ARG A 97 5.55 -5.49 -15.99
N ILE A 98 5.68 -4.34 -15.37
CA ILE A 98 6.98 -3.70 -15.13
C ILE A 98 7.90 -4.62 -14.32
N GLY A 99 7.37 -5.25 -13.28
CA GLY A 99 8.10 -6.24 -12.47
C GLY A 99 8.62 -7.39 -13.30
N LEU A 100 7.77 -8.01 -14.12
CA LEU A 100 8.15 -9.12 -15.00
C LEU A 100 9.24 -8.73 -16.02
N VAL A 101 9.14 -7.55 -16.61
CA VAL A 101 10.16 -7.05 -17.56
C VAL A 101 11.49 -6.80 -16.84
N SER A 102 11.45 -6.28 -15.62
CA SER A 102 12.65 -6.09 -14.79
C SER A 102 13.30 -7.42 -14.41
N ASP A 103 12.50 -8.42 -14.05
CA ASP A 103 12.99 -9.77 -13.74
C ASP A 103 13.60 -10.43 -14.97
N GLN A 104 12.96 -10.32 -16.12
CA GLN A 104 13.51 -10.81 -17.38
C GLN A 104 14.88 -10.19 -17.69
N THR A 105 15.01 -8.87 -17.52
CA THR A 105 16.29 -8.16 -17.72
C THR A 105 17.35 -8.65 -16.74
N ARG A 106 16.97 -8.85 -15.47
CA ARG A 106 17.88 -9.37 -14.45
C ARG A 106 18.39 -10.77 -14.79
N GLU A 107 17.52 -11.66 -15.27
CA GLU A 107 17.93 -13.01 -15.68
C GLU A 107 18.83 -12.98 -16.92
N LYS A 108 18.55 -12.13 -17.91
CA LYS A 108 19.45 -11.94 -19.07
C LYS A 108 20.84 -11.50 -18.62
N ASN A 109 20.93 -10.50 -17.77
CA ASN A 109 22.22 -10.02 -17.24
C ASN A 109 22.98 -11.11 -16.46
N ARG A 110 22.27 -11.98 -15.73
CA ARG A 110 22.88 -13.14 -15.05
C ARG A 110 23.49 -14.13 -16.04
N VAL A 111 22.75 -14.44 -17.11
CA VAL A 111 23.25 -15.33 -18.16
C VAL A 111 24.47 -14.73 -18.87
N GLU A 112 24.41 -13.45 -19.24
CA GLU A 112 25.55 -12.73 -19.84
C GLU A 112 26.79 -12.81 -18.94
N LYS A 113 26.62 -12.58 -17.64
CA LYS A 113 27.73 -12.64 -16.69
C LYS A 113 28.32 -14.04 -16.54
N LEU A 114 27.48 -15.08 -16.55
CA LEU A 114 27.94 -16.47 -16.54
C LEU A 114 28.72 -16.82 -17.79
N LEU A 115 28.31 -16.34 -18.96
CA LEU A 115 29.01 -16.54 -20.22
C LEU A 115 30.36 -15.81 -20.23
N GLU A 116 30.40 -14.57 -19.74
CA GLU A 116 31.66 -13.82 -19.59
C GLU A 116 32.66 -14.54 -18.67
N ASP A 117 32.19 -15.01 -17.51
CA ASP A 117 33.01 -15.75 -16.56
C ASP A 117 33.54 -17.07 -17.16
N ALA A 118 32.73 -17.80 -17.93
CA ALA A 118 33.14 -19.02 -18.63
C ALA A 118 34.20 -18.74 -19.71
N LEU A 119 34.01 -17.69 -20.53
CA LEU A 119 34.98 -17.29 -21.57
C LEU A 119 36.32 -16.86 -20.97
N LEU A 120 36.29 -16.15 -19.83
CA LEU A 120 37.50 -15.75 -19.13
C LEU A 120 38.24 -16.96 -18.54
N THR A 121 37.52 -17.98 -18.05
CA THR A 121 38.12 -19.23 -17.55
C THR A 121 38.80 -20.01 -18.68
N GLU A 122 38.14 -20.17 -19.84
CA GLU A 122 38.75 -20.85 -21.00
C GLU A 122 40.00 -20.13 -21.50
N LEU A 123 39.98 -18.78 -21.54
CA LEU A 123 41.14 -18.00 -21.95
C LEU A 123 42.30 -18.14 -20.96
N SER A 124 42.01 -18.22 -19.66
CA SER A 124 43.04 -18.37 -18.61
C SER A 124 43.71 -19.78 -18.68
N GLU A 125 42.95 -20.82 -18.97
CA GLU A 125 43.48 -22.20 -19.11
C GLU A 125 44.24 -22.37 -20.43
N GLY A 126 43.85 -21.67 -21.48
CA GLY A 126 44.57 -21.72 -22.78
C GLY A 126 45.90 -20.97 -22.82
N ILE A 127 46.18 -20.09 -21.86
CA ILE A 127 47.43 -19.33 -21.76
C ILE A 127 48.52 -20.09 -20.96
N CYS A 128 48.10 -21.06 -20.10
CA CYS A 128 49.02 -21.88 -19.29
C CYS A 128 49.43 -23.22 -19.87
N GLY A 129 49.11 -23.47 -21.16
CA GLY A 129 49.47 -24.67 -21.88
C GLY A 129 50.69 -24.52 -22.82
#